data_7150da21a4502ad8bc495a014d556344
#
_entry.id   7150da21a4502ad8bc495a014d556344
#
_cell.length_a   1.000
_cell.length_b   1.000
_cell.length_c   1.000
_cell.angle_alpha   90.00
_cell.angle_beta   90.00
_cell.angle_gamma   90.00
#
_symmetry.space_group_name_H-M   'P 1'
#
loop_
_entity.id
_entity.type
_entity.pdbx_description
1 polymer ?
#
loop_
_entity_poly.entity_id
_entity_poly.type
_entity_poly.pdbx_seq_one_letter_code
_entity_poly.pdbx_strand_id
1 'polypeptide(L)'
;MTTEELEAAARAWIAAWNSHDLEAILAHYADGIVFQTPTAVARWGRADGVLRGKDELRRHFARGLELCPTLHFELEQIFTGPDGYAVLYRRENESRVIDTVELDGNGQAVRGRALYAGKQA
;
A
#
# COMPACT_ATOMS: atom_id res chain seq x y z
N MET A 1 -6.75 -13.62 -12.14
CA MET A 1 -5.46 -13.12 -12.65
C MET A 1 -4.41 -14.21 -12.53
N THR A 2 -3.51 -14.26 -13.50
CA THR A 2 -2.38 -15.20 -13.44
C THR A 2 -1.34 -14.71 -12.43
N THR A 3 -0.43 -15.60 -12.04
CA THR A 3 0.69 -15.24 -11.18
C THR A 3 1.51 -14.10 -11.81
N GLU A 4 1.76 -14.17 -13.12
CA GLU A 4 2.52 -13.14 -13.83
C GLU A 4 1.79 -11.79 -13.82
N GLU A 5 0.46 -11.81 -13.97
CA GLU A 5 -0.34 -10.58 -13.88
C GLU A 5 -0.31 -9.98 -12.48
N LEU A 6 -0.37 -10.82 -11.45
CA LEU A 6 -0.29 -10.36 -10.06
C LEU A 6 1.09 -9.79 -9.73
N GLU A 7 2.15 -10.42 -10.22
CA GLU A 7 3.51 -9.89 -10.03
C GLU A 7 3.70 -8.56 -10.75
N ALA A 8 3.15 -8.43 -11.97
CA ALA A 8 3.21 -7.17 -12.71
C ALA A 8 2.45 -6.07 -11.98
N ALA A 9 1.27 -6.39 -11.41
CA ALA A 9 0.49 -5.44 -10.62
C ALA A 9 1.27 -4.98 -9.38
N ALA A 10 1.94 -5.91 -8.69
CA ALA A 10 2.75 -5.58 -7.52
C ALA A 10 3.91 -4.63 -7.88
N ARG A 11 4.60 -4.90 -8.99
CA ARG A 11 5.70 -4.03 -9.44
C ARG A 11 5.20 -2.66 -9.88
N ALA A 12 4.04 -2.59 -10.52
CA ALA A 12 3.42 -1.32 -10.90
C ALA A 12 3.02 -0.49 -9.67
N TRP A 13 2.55 -1.15 -8.62
CA TRP A 13 2.24 -0.49 -7.35
C TRP A 13 3.48 0.14 -6.71
N ILE A 14 4.59 -0.59 -6.66
CA ILE A 14 5.88 -0.07 -6.18
C ILE A 14 6.32 1.14 -7.02
N ALA A 15 6.24 1.02 -8.35
CA ALA A 15 6.64 2.11 -9.25
C ALA A 15 5.76 3.36 -9.05
N ALA A 16 4.46 3.17 -8.84
CA ALA A 16 3.55 4.29 -8.59
C ALA A 16 3.95 5.05 -7.32
N TRP A 17 4.21 4.34 -6.22
CA TRP A 17 4.67 4.98 -4.99
C TRP A 17 5.98 5.73 -5.19
N ASN A 18 6.94 5.13 -5.90
CA ASN A 18 8.24 5.74 -6.13
C ASN A 18 8.17 6.95 -7.07
N SER A 19 7.11 7.06 -7.87
CA SER A 19 6.87 8.24 -8.71
C SER A 19 6.40 9.45 -7.92
N HIS A 20 5.90 9.27 -6.70
CA HIS A 20 5.28 10.31 -5.87
C HIS A 20 4.03 10.94 -6.49
N ASP A 21 3.49 10.33 -7.55
CA ASP A 21 2.28 10.79 -8.21
C ASP A 21 1.06 10.21 -7.50
N LEU A 22 0.35 11.04 -6.74
CA LEU A 22 -0.79 10.62 -5.93
C LEU A 22 -1.88 9.93 -6.78
N GLU A 23 -2.19 10.47 -7.96
CA GLU A 23 -3.22 9.89 -8.81
C GLU A 23 -2.80 8.53 -9.38
N ALA A 24 -1.52 8.37 -9.71
CA ALA A 24 -0.99 7.08 -10.14
C ALA A 24 -1.09 6.03 -9.02
N ILE A 25 -0.82 6.44 -7.79
CA ILE A 25 -0.97 5.56 -6.62
C ILE A 25 -2.44 5.17 -6.43
N LEU A 26 -3.34 6.15 -6.43
CA LEU A 26 -4.76 5.93 -6.16
C LEU A 26 -5.44 5.12 -7.28
N ALA A 27 -4.89 5.11 -8.49
CA ALA A 27 -5.42 4.32 -9.59
C ALA A 27 -5.39 2.80 -9.30
N HIS A 28 -4.55 2.36 -8.36
CA HIS A 28 -4.48 0.95 -7.96
C HIS A 28 -5.58 0.53 -6.99
N TYR A 29 -6.40 1.46 -6.52
CA TYR A 29 -7.40 1.21 -5.48
C TYR A 29 -8.81 1.44 -6.02
N ALA A 30 -9.73 0.57 -5.60
CA ALA A 30 -11.15 0.74 -5.92
C ALA A 30 -11.78 1.85 -5.06
N ASP A 31 -12.89 2.42 -5.53
CA ASP A 31 -13.58 3.49 -4.81
C ASP A 31 -13.99 3.08 -3.39
N GLY A 32 -14.39 1.82 -3.21
CA GLY A 32 -14.81 1.27 -1.93
C GLY A 32 -13.70 0.63 -1.12
N ILE A 33 -12.45 0.97 -1.37
CA ILE A 33 -11.29 0.40 -0.65
C ILE A 33 -11.45 0.47 0.87
N VAL A 34 -11.07 -0.61 1.55
CA VAL A 34 -10.91 -0.65 3.00
C VAL A 34 -9.44 -0.96 3.27
N PHE A 35 -8.74 -0.03 3.88
CA PHE A 35 -7.29 -0.13 4.09
C PHE A 35 -6.95 0.06 5.56
N GLN A 36 -6.17 -0.87 6.11
CA GLN A 36 -5.74 -0.83 7.50
C GLN A 36 -4.24 -0.60 7.61
N THR A 37 -3.85 0.40 8.39
CA THR A 37 -2.45 0.74 8.58
C THR A 37 -2.21 1.37 9.95
N PRO A 38 -1.07 1.05 10.61
CA PRO A 38 -0.73 1.71 11.87
C PRO A 38 -0.61 3.23 11.76
N THR A 39 -0.27 3.75 10.58
CA THR A 39 -0.14 5.20 10.38
C THR A 39 -1.48 5.92 10.49
N ALA A 40 -2.61 5.26 10.22
CA ALA A 40 -3.93 5.84 10.42
C ALA A 40 -4.25 5.99 11.92
N VAL A 41 -3.75 5.09 12.77
CA VAL A 41 -3.86 5.22 14.22
C VAL A 41 -3.14 6.47 14.68
N ALA A 42 -1.87 6.61 14.29
CA ALA A 42 -1.02 7.72 14.73
C ALA A 42 -1.48 9.06 14.15
N ARG A 43 -1.89 9.08 12.87
CA ARG A 43 -2.14 10.34 12.15
C ARG A 43 -3.55 10.87 12.36
N TRP A 44 -4.55 9.98 12.40
CA TRP A 44 -5.97 10.37 12.45
C TRP A 44 -6.68 9.95 13.74
N GLY A 45 -5.98 9.31 14.67
CA GLY A 45 -6.57 8.85 15.92
C GLY A 45 -7.58 7.72 15.76
N ARG A 46 -7.49 6.95 14.69
CA ARG A 46 -8.40 5.82 14.44
C ARG A 46 -7.90 4.58 15.16
N ALA A 47 -8.62 4.15 16.19
CA ALA A 47 -8.18 3.05 17.04
C ALA A 47 -7.94 1.74 16.25
N ASP A 48 -8.75 1.47 15.23
CA ASP A 48 -8.64 0.27 14.40
C ASP A 48 -7.65 0.43 13.23
N GLY A 49 -7.14 1.64 13.00
CA GLY A 49 -6.24 1.93 11.90
C GLY A 49 -6.88 1.83 10.50
N VAL A 50 -8.21 1.83 10.41
CA VAL A 50 -8.92 1.58 9.16
C VAL A 50 -9.31 2.89 8.47
N LEU A 51 -8.98 2.98 7.17
CA LEU A 51 -9.42 4.03 6.27
C LEU A 51 -10.45 3.41 5.31
N ARG A 52 -11.55 4.11 5.09
CA ARG A 52 -12.65 3.62 4.26
C ARG A 52 -12.92 4.56 3.11
N GLY A 53 -12.84 4.02 1.90
CA GLY A 53 -13.10 4.77 0.68
C GLY A 53 -11.90 5.53 0.16
N LYS A 54 -11.94 5.81 -1.14
CA LYS A 54 -10.82 6.41 -1.85
C LYS A 54 -10.54 7.84 -1.39
N ASP A 55 -11.56 8.58 -0.92
CA ASP A 55 -11.35 9.94 -0.43
C ASP A 55 -10.54 9.98 0.86
N GLU A 56 -10.82 9.07 1.80
CA GLU A 56 -10.02 8.95 3.02
C GLU A 56 -8.59 8.53 2.70
N LEU A 57 -8.46 7.59 1.78
CA LEU A 57 -7.16 7.10 1.34
C LEU A 57 -6.35 8.22 0.68
N ARG A 58 -7.00 9.04 -0.14
CA ARG A 58 -6.37 10.20 -0.79
C ARG A 58 -5.77 11.16 0.23
N ARG A 59 -6.54 11.53 1.25
CA ARG A 59 -6.04 12.42 2.32
C ARG A 59 -4.84 11.82 3.05
N HIS A 60 -4.92 10.52 3.35
CA HIS A 60 -3.86 9.83 4.07
C HIS A 60 -2.58 9.77 3.25
N PHE A 61 -2.68 9.37 1.99
CA PHE A 61 -1.51 9.24 1.12
C PHE A 61 -0.92 10.61 0.75
N ALA A 62 -1.77 11.61 0.49
CA ALA A 62 -1.29 12.97 0.23
C ALA A 62 -0.45 13.49 1.41
N ARG A 63 -0.94 13.28 2.63
CA ARG A 63 -0.22 13.69 3.82
C ARG A 63 1.08 12.92 3.99
N GLY A 64 1.07 11.63 3.68
CA GLY A 64 2.27 10.80 3.72
C GLY A 64 3.36 11.29 2.78
N LEU A 65 2.98 11.65 1.57
CA LEU A 65 3.93 12.19 0.58
C LEU A 65 4.48 13.56 1.02
N GLU A 66 3.65 14.42 1.61
CA GLU A 66 4.11 15.70 2.17
C GLU A 66 5.12 15.51 3.31
N LEU A 67 4.83 14.58 4.21
CA LEU A 67 5.67 14.31 5.38
C LEU A 67 6.98 13.64 5.03
N CYS A 68 7.04 12.95 3.90
CA CYS A 68 8.22 12.20 3.49
C CYS A 68 8.57 12.47 2.02
N PRO A 69 9.20 13.62 1.72
CA PRO A 69 9.58 13.95 0.34
C PRO A 69 10.64 13.02 -0.24
N THR A 70 11.34 12.25 0.59
CA THR A 70 12.36 11.28 0.18
C THR A 70 11.82 9.85 0.12
N LEU A 71 10.51 9.66 0.20
CA LEU A 71 9.89 8.34 0.18
C LEU A 71 10.42 7.51 -0.98
N HIS A 72 10.86 6.30 -0.67
CA HIS A 72 11.31 5.33 -1.65
C HIS A 72 11.06 3.92 -1.13
N PHE A 73 10.44 3.08 -1.94
CA PHE A 73 10.20 1.68 -1.64
C PHE A 73 11.16 0.83 -2.48
N GLU A 74 11.99 0.04 -1.80
CA GLU A 74 12.85 -0.94 -2.46
C GLU A 74 12.21 -2.31 -2.31
N LEU A 75 11.71 -2.85 -3.42
CA LEU A 75 11.03 -4.15 -3.43
C LEU A 75 12.02 -5.26 -3.10
N GLU A 76 11.68 -6.11 -2.13
CA GLU A 76 12.49 -7.26 -1.74
C GLU A 76 11.85 -8.58 -2.16
N GLN A 77 10.54 -8.72 -2.01
CA GLN A 77 9.85 -9.99 -2.30
C GLN A 77 8.38 -9.74 -2.66
N ILE A 78 7.88 -10.51 -3.62
CA ILE A 78 6.46 -10.54 -3.97
C ILE A 78 5.90 -11.91 -3.59
N PHE A 79 4.71 -11.91 -3.00
CA PHE A 79 3.94 -13.13 -2.69
C PHE A 79 2.62 -13.04 -3.42
N THR A 80 2.18 -14.12 -4.07
CA THR A 80 0.93 -14.12 -4.82
C THR A 80 -0.03 -15.14 -4.25
N GLY A 81 -1.33 -14.84 -4.32
CA GLY A 81 -2.42 -15.72 -3.91
C GLY A 81 -3.51 -15.77 -4.97
N PRO A 82 -4.67 -16.38 -4.66
CA PRO A 82 -5.74 -16.53 -5.66
C PRO A 82 -6.32 -15.21 -6.15
N ASP A 83 -6.39 -14.19 -5.31
CA ASP A 83 -7.08 -12.94 -5.60
C ASP A 83 -6.30 -11.70 -5.21
N GLY A 84 -4.99 -11.83 -4.98
CA GLY A 84 -4.20 -10.70 -4.57
C GLY A 84 -2.73 -11.01 -4.41
N TYR A 85 -2.01 -10.06 -3.86
CA TYR A 85 -0.57 -10.19 -3.63
C TYR A 85 -0.17 -9.52 -2.33
N ALA A 86 1.03 -9.84 -1.87
CA ALA A 86 1.73 -9.11 -0.83
C ALA A 86 3.09 -8.69 -1.35
N VAL A 87 3.55 -7.53 -0.91
CA VAL A 87 4.90 -7.04 -1.21
C VAL A 87 5.65 -6.81 0.09
N LEU A 88 6.88 -7.29 0.14
CA LEU A 88 7.82 -6.96 1.19
C LEU A 88 8.78 -5.93 0.60
N TYR A 89 8.90 -4.78 1.24
CA TYR A 89 9.78 -3.71 0.77
C TYR A 89 10.46 -2.99 1.91
N ARG A 90 11.56 -2.34 1.59
CA ARG A 90 12.32 -1.53 2.53
C ARG A 90 12.09 -0.06 2.20
N ARG A 91 11.81 0.74 3.23
CA ARG A 91 11.63 2.17 3.12
C ARG A 91 12.98 2.89 3.05
N GLU A 92 12.94 4.16 2.67
CA GLU A 92 14.10 5.07 2.64
C GLU A 92 14.77 5.21 4.00
N ASN A 93 14.04 4.95 5.10
CA ASN A 93 14.56 4.98 6.47
C ASN A 93 15.03 3.60 6.98
N GLU A 94 15.20 2.64 6.08
CA GLU A 94 15.59 1.25 6.34
C GLU A 94 14.52 0.40 7.03
N SER A 95 13.34 0.93 7.33
CA SER A 95 12.27 0.11 7.90
C SER A 95 11.68 -0.82 6.84
N ARG A 96 11.29 -2.02 7.25
CA ARG A 96 10.69 -3.02 6.36
C ARG A 96 9.19 -3.08 6.60
N VAL A 97 8.45 -3.16 5.50
CA VAL A 97 7.00 -3.11 5.50
C VAL A 97 6.47 -4.23 4.59
N ILE A 98 5.34 -4.79 4.98
CA ILE A 98 4.57 -5.68 4.11
C ILE A 98 3.23 -5.00 3.84
N ASP A 99 2.88 -4.85 2.56
CA ASP A 99 1.53 -4.48 2.16
C ASP A 99 0.87 -5.70 1.53
N THR A 100 -0.37 -5.97 1.95
CA THR A 100 -1.20 -7.02 1.36
C THR A 100 -2.39 -6.38 0.68
N VAL A 101 -2.80 -6.90 -0.47
CA VAL A 101 -3.98 -6.41 -1.17
C VAL A 101 -4.80 -7.56 -1.73
N GLU A 102 -6.13 -7.42 -1.66
CA GLU A 102 -7.07 -8.20 -2.43
C GLU A 102 -7.54 -7.35 -3.61
N LEU A 103 -7.57 -7.95 -4.80
CA LEU A 103 -7.97 -7.28 -6.03
C LEU A 103 -9.36 -7.72 -6.47
N ASP A 104 -10.11 -6.80 -7.09
CA ASP A 104 -11.37 -7.11 -7.75
C ASP A 104 -11.12 -7.61 -9.18
N GLY A 105 -12.20 -7.87 -9.93
CA GLY A 105 -12.11 -8.35 -11.31
C GLY A 105 -11.48 -7.36 -12.28
N ASN A 106 -11.35 -6.09 -11.89
CA ASN A 106 -10.69 -5.05 -12.69
C ASN A 106 -9.24 -4.83 -12.29
N GLY A 107 -8.72 -5.63 -11.34
CA GLY A 107 -7.34 -5.51 -10.88
C GLY A 107 -7.11 -4.36 -9.91
N GLN A 108 -8.16 -3.80 -9.31
CA GLN A 108 -8.04 -2.74 -8.31
C GLN A 108 -8.19 -3.31 -6.91
N ALA A 109 -7.45 -2.74 -5.96
CA ALA A 109 -7.47 -3.20 -4.58
C ALA A 109 -8.78 -2.82 -3.89
N VAL A 110 -9.48 -3.80 -3.33
CA VAL A 110 -10.70 -3.61 -2.56
C VAL A 110 -10.43 -3.72 -1.05
N ARG A 111 -9.37 -4.42 -0.67
CA ARG A 111 -8.89 -4.49 0.71
C ARG A 111 -7.38 -4.45 0.71
N GLY A 112 -6.83 -3.80 1.73
CA GLY A 112 -5.40 -3.76 1.91
C GLY A 112 -5.01 -3.57 3.36
N ARG A 113 -3.79 -4.00 3.69
CA ARG A 113 -3.21 -3.82 5.02
C ARG A 113 -1.73 -3.52 4.87
N ALA A 114 -1.24 -2.60 5.70
CA ALA A 114 0.19 -2.37 5.86
C ALA A 114 0.64 -2.89 7.21
N LEU A 115 1.70 -3.67 7.22
CA LEU A 115 2.29 -4.26 8.42
C LEU A 115 3.75 -3.83 8.49
N TYR A 116 4.14 -3.25 9.62
CA TYR A 116 5.49 -2.73 9.80
C TYR A 116 6.29 -3.68 10.66
N ALA A 117 7.54 -3.91 10.27
CA ALA A 117 8.44 -4.75 11.05
C ALA A 117 8.63 -4.13 12.44
N GLY A 118 8.50 -4.99 13.46
CA GLY A 118 8.80 -4.59 14.82
C GLY A 118 10.30 -4.50 15.06
N LYS A 119 10.68 -4.02 16.24
CA LYS A 119 12.07 -4.00 16.64
C LYS A 119 12.56 -5.44 16.78
N GLN A 120 13.79 -5.66 16.33
CA GLN A 120 14.42 -6.97 16.54
C GLN A 120 14.64 -7.19 18.03
N ALA A 121 14.32 -8.39 18.48
CA ALA A 121 14.53 -8.81 19.86
C ALA A 121 16.02 -8.96 20.16
#